data_d1887ee4d3adf176264c98feda8ff276
#
_entry.id   d1887ee4d3adf176264c98feda8ff276
#
_cell.length_a   1.000
_cell.length_b   1.000
_cell.length_c   1.000
_cell.angle_alpha   90.00
_cell.angle_beta   90.00
_cell.angle_gamma   90.00
#
_symmetry.space_group_name_H-M   'P 1'
#
loop_
_entity.id
_entity.type
_entity.pdbx_description
1 polymer ?
#
loop_
_entity_poly.entity_id
_entity_poly.type
_entity_poly.pdbx_seq_one_letter_code
_entity_poly.pdbx_strand_id
1 'polypeptide(L)'
;DLLGNGDLEAIAKREGKFPWLVDAAGEWTVRNDVYFQEARVAENGKGSPLSATSNGKSIGPELGFGHVLGNFHDEQVLLIKTAMGNRALGFDFRPPSSGRTDPDNKFEALEYKLMIDGVRKTLANIDKIVPGYNGAGYDVAGFVWFQGHKDSFSEDLIQGYEKNLVNLINDVRKEFEVPQMPCVVATVGFGGNNMSEKFVRILDAQMAVGNAVKHPEYAGTVASVDTRKFWREVDQSPRNQDYHYNRNAETYMLIGDAMGRSMVELLGGKADPLSVPVMSARATKQPVENSEDEKIAQQKSL
;
A
#
# COMPACT_ATOMS: atom_id res chain seq x y z
N ASP A 1 8.62 -1.26 30.97
CA ASP A 1 8.09 -0.20 30.10
C ASP A 1 7.52 -0.80 28.85
N LEU A 2 6.18 -0.96 28.81
CA LEU A 2 5.49 -1.47 27.61
C LEU A 2 5.52 -0.46 26.44
N LEU A 3 5.93 0.77 26.68
CA LEU A 3 6.16 1.77 25.67
C LEU A 3 7.50 1.49 25.01
N GLY A 4 7.48 0.88 23.85
CA GLY A 4 8.66 0.63 23.06
C GLY A 4 8.87 -0.82 22.61
N ASN A 5 8.09 -1.78 23.11
CA ASN A 5 8.07 -3.12 22.53
C ASN A 5 7.33 -3.07 21.20
N GLY A 6 7.95 -3.56 20.12
CA GLY A 6 7.31 -3.69 18.83
C GLY A 6 7.02 -2.36 18.10
N ASP A 7 7.48 -1.20 18.58
CA ASP A 7 7.53 0.01 17.77
C ASP A 7 8.68 -0.05 16.75
N LEU A 8 8.66 0.80 15.72
CA LEU A 8 9.63 0.73 14.64
C LEU A 8 11.07 0.97 15.11
N GLU A 9 11.27 1.88 16.04
CA GLU A 9 12.60 2.17 16.57
C GLU A 9 13.14 0.99 17.40
N ALA A 10 12.26 0.34 18.18
CA ALA A 10 12.63 -0.86 18.91
C ALA A 10 13.06 -1.98 17.96
N ILE A 11 12.25 -2.32 17.00
CA ILE A 11 12.52 -3.47 16.13
C ILE A 11 13.66 -3.22 15.15
N ALA A 12 13.83 -2.00 14.65
CA ALA A 12 14.90 -1.68 13.70
C ALA A 12 16.24 -1.35 14.38
N LYS A 13 16.23 -0.44 15.38
CA LYS A 13 17.47 0.08 15.97
C LYS A 13 17.97 -0.76 17.16
N ARG A 14 17.08 -1.33 17.98
CA ARG A 14 17.46 -2.13 19.16
C ARG A 14 17.56 -3.62 18.89
N GLU A 15 16.60 -4.18 18.10
CA GLU A 15 16.56 -5.61 17.81
C GLU A 15 17.27 -5.96 16.49
N GLY A 16 17.64 -4.96 15.68
CA GLY A 16 18.34 -5.16 14.41
C GLY A 16 17.49 -5.83 13.33
N LYS A 17 16.16 -5.86 13.49
CA LYS A 17 15.23 -6.31 12.45
C LYS A 17 15.17 -5.25 11.35
N PHE A 18 15.03 -5.68 10.10
CA PHE A 18 14.98 -4.77 8.94
C PHE A 18 16.18 -3.80 8.90
N PRO A 19 17.44 -4.31 8.93
CA PRO A 19 18.66 -3.48 9.07
C PRO A 19 18.82 -2.45 7.96
N TRP A 20 18.20 -2.65 6.82
CA TRP A 20 18.17 -1.74 5.68
C TRP A 20 17.29 -0.48 5.90
N LEU A 21 16.49 -0.42 6.99
CA LEU A 21 15.75 0.78 7.39
C LEU A 21 16.62 1.83 8.08
N VAL A 22 17.83 1.45 8.52
CA VAL A 22 18.71 2.33 9.27
C VAL A 22 20.07 2.38 8.54
N ASP A 23 20.59 3.58 8.33
CA ASP A 23 21.87 3.78 7.70
C ASP A 23 23.04 3.61 8.70
N ALA A 24 24.28 3.76 8.19
CA ALA A 24 25.49 3.62 9.00
C ALA A 24 25.62 4.71 10.10
N ALA A 25 24.90 5.82 9.98
CA ALA A 25 24.85 6.89 10.99
C ALA A 25 23.76 6.64 12.06
N GLY A 26 22.94 5.60 11.91
CA GLY A 26 21.82 5.30 12.79
C GLY A 26 20.54 6.07 12.44
N GLU A 27 20.52 6.74 11.29
CA GLU A 27 19.35 7.49 10.81
C GLU A 27 18.46 6.63 9.92
N TRP A 28 17.20 7.07 9.74
CA TRP A 28 16.28 6.36 8.87
C TRP A 28 16.67 6.48 7.41
N THR A 29 16.81 5.35 6.74
CA THR A 29 17.06 5.31 5.30
C THR A 29 15.93 6.01 4.52
N VAL A 30 16.31 6.79 3.51
CA VAL A 30 15.40 7.46 2.58
C VAL A 30 15.54 6.84 1.19
N ARG A 31 14.42 6.36 0.62
CA ARG A 31 14.35 5.80 -0.74
C ARG A 31 13.97 6.90 -1.73
N ASN A 32 14.95 7.44 -2.45
CA ASN A 32 14.69 8.46 -3.48
C ASN A 32 14.05 7.87 -4.76
N ASP A 33 14.16 6.57 -4.96
CA ASP A 33 13.55 5.81 -6.05
C ASP A 33 12.08 5.43 -5.80
N VAL A 34 11.58 5.67 -4.58
CA VAL A 34 10.17 5.47 -4.23
C VAL A 34 9.62 6.74 -3.62
N TYR A 35 8.57 7.31 -4.21
CA TYR A 35 7.90 8.49 -3.69
C TYR A 35 6.55 8.10 -3.08
N PHE A 36 6.30 8.53 -1.86
CA PHE A 36 5.03 8.37 -1.16
C PHE A 36 4.21 9.65 -1.23
N GLN A 37 2.94 9.53 -1.63
CA GLN A 37 2.00 10.64 -1.68
C GLN A 37 0.69 10.26 -0.98
N GLU A 38 0.31 11.01 0.04
CA GLU A 38 -1.04 10.94 0.60
C GLU A 38 -2.00 11.78 -0.25
N ALA A 39 -3.13 11.20 -0.68
CA ALA A 39 -4.02 11.84 -1.66
C ALA A 39 -5.49 11.90 -1.24
N ARG A 40 -5.91 11.22 -0.15
CA ARG A 40 -7.33 11.14 0.20
C ARG A 40 -7.97 12.49 0.54
N VAL A 41 -7.29 13.34 1.31
CA VAL A 41 -7.91 14.57 1.87
C VAL A 41 -7.40 15.82 1.20
N ALA A 42 -6.49 15.68 0.24
CA ALA A 42 -5.61 16.79 0.08
C ALA A 42 -5.72 17.49 -1.26
N GLU A 43 -6.25 18.66 -1.20
CA GLU A 43 -5.66 19.74 -1.98
C GLU A 43 -4.15 19.89 -1.74
N ASN A 44 -3.64 19.38 -0.60
CA ASN A 44 -2.26 19.48 -0.14
C ASN A 44 -1.76 18.21 0.55
N GLY A 45 -2.00 17.01 -0.02
CA GLY A 45 -1.42 15.77 0.47
C GLY A 45 0.09 15.89 0.60
N LYS A 46 0.61 15.42 1.72
CA LYS A 46 2.06 15.42 1.94
C LYS A 46 2.68 14.29 1.14
N GLY A 47 3.66 14.64 0.33
CA GLY A 47 4.49 13.67 -0.37
C GLY A 47 5.94 13.80 0.06
N SER A 48 6.67 12.69 0.01
CA SER A 48 8.10 12.64 0.29
C SER A 48 8.72 11.38 -0.34
N PRO A 49 10.04 11.37 -0.55
CA PRO A 49 10.75 10.11 -0.71
C PRO A 49 10.42 9.15 0.44
N LEU A 50 10.29 7.85 0.13
CA LEU A 50 9.84 6.86 1.12
C LEU A 50 10.85 6.67 2.24
N SER A 51 10.40 6.84 3.46
CA SER A 51 11.17 6.58 4.68
C SER A 51 10.24 6.20 5.84
N ALA A 52 10.80 5.84 6.97
CA ALA A 52 10.05 5.59 8.20
C ALA A 52 9.20 6.78 8.67
N THR A 53 9.46 7.99 8.18
CA THR A 53 8.78 9.23 8.56
C THR A 53 7.82 9.78 7.49
N SER A 54 7.73 9.14 6.33
CA SER A 54 6.88 9.61 5.22
C SER A 54 5.40 9.74 5.58
N ASN A 55 4.91 8.90 6.48
CA ASN A 55 3.54 8.95 7.03
C ASN A 55 3.51 9.61 8.43
N GLY A 56 4.35 10.60 8.67
CA GLY A 56 4.42 11.35 9.93
C GLY A 56 5.03 10.53 11.08
N LYS A 57 4.26 10.34 12.16
CA LYS A 57 4.72 9.62 13.37
C LYS A 57 4.32 8.14 13.39
N SER A 58 3.75 7.64 12.32
CA SER A 58 3.27 6.26 12.22
C SER A 58 3.70 5.67 10.90
N ILE A 59 3.87 4.36 10.88
CA ILE A 59 4.03 3.61 9.63
C ILE A 59 2.76 2.83 9.32
N GLY A 60 2.58 2.52 8.05
CA GLY A 60 1.65 1.53 7.56
C GLY A 60 2.39 0.52 6.68
N PRO A 61 1.66 -0.40 6.04
CA PRO A 61 2.27 -1.42 5.18
C PRO A 61 2.96 -0.81 3.94
N GLU A 62 2.66 0.44 3.58
CA GLU A 62 3.31 1.13 2.46
C GLU A 62 4.83 1.22 2.59
N LEU A 63 5.38 1.22 3.80
CA LEU A 63 6.82 1.25 4.01
C LEU A 63 7.48 -0.04 3.50
N GLY A 64 7.03 -1.21 3.98
CA GLY A 64 7.53 -2.50 3.50
C GLY A 64 7.22 -2.74 2.03
N PHE A 65 5.99 -2.44 1.61
CA PHE A 65 5.54 -2.56 0.22
C PHE A 65 6.44 -1.76 -0.75
N GLY A 66 6.70 -0.49 -0.43
CA GLY A 66 7.51 0.39 -1.26
C GLY A 66 8.98 -0.05 -1.35
N HIS A 67 9.54 -0.61 -0.27
CA HIS A 67 10.89 -1.19 -0.34
C HIS A 67 10.95 -2.39 -1.30
N VAL A 68 9.93 -3.25 -1.32
CA VAL A 68 9.90 -4.38 -2.28
C VAL A 68 9.79 -3.86 -3.70
N LEU A 69 8.86 -2.93 -3.98
CA LEU A 69 8.64 -2.41 -5.33
C LEU A 69 9.84 -1.61 -5.84
N GLY A 70 10.47 -0.79 -4.99
CA GLY A 70 11.67 -0.05 -5.36
C GLY A 70 12.90 -0.95 -5.60
N ASN A 71 12.95 -2.15 -4.99
CA ASN A 71 13.97 -3.15 -5.30
C ASN A 71 13.71 -3.86 -6.63
N PHE A 72 12.44 -3.96 -7.02
CA PHE A 72 12.03 -4.65 -8.24
C PHE A 72 12.09 -3.77 -9.48
N HIS A 73 11.63 -2.52 -9.41
CA HIS A 73 11.61 -1.58 -10.53
C HIS A 73 12.93 -0.84 -10.68
N ASP A 74 13.36 -0.63 -11.91
CA ASP A 74 14.45 0.30 -12.26
C ASP A 74 13.96 1.74 -12.33
N GLU A 75 12.68 1.94 -12.66
CA GLU A 75 12.00 3.22 -12.72
C GLU A 75 11.59 3.70 -11.33
N GLN A 76 11.34 5.00 -11.21
CA GLN A 76 10.81 5.57 -9.98
C GLN A 76 9.40 5.05 -9.70
N VAL A 77 9.16 4.59 -8.46
CA VAL A 77 7.87 4.12 -8.00
C VAL A 77 7.12 5.27 -7.29
N LEU A 78 5.86 5.49 -7.65
CA LEU A 78 4.96 6.40 -6.94
C LEU A 78 3.90 5.60 -6.18
N LEU A 79 3.89 5.71 -4.86
CA LEU A 79 2.85 5.15 -3.99
C LEU A 79 1.82 6.23 -3.65
N ILE A 80 0.59 6.06 -4.11
CA ILE A 80 -0.52 6.99 -3.81
C ILE A 80 -1.42 6.35 -2.75
N LYS A 81 -1.45 6.93 -1.55
CA LYS A 81 -2.25 6.45 -0.42
C LYS A 81 -3.53 7.25 -0.23
N THR A 82 -4.67 6.57 -0.26
CA THR A 82 -6.01 7.15 -0.12
C THR A 82 -6.78 6.58 1.08
N ALA A 83 -6.09 6.26 2.17
CA ALA A 83 -6.67 5.59 3.32
C ALA A 83 -7.43 6.54 4.25
N MET A 84 -8.54 6.04 4.82
CA MET A 84 -9.28 6.67 5.90
C MET A 84 -9.73 5.64 6.93
N GLY A 85 -9.50 5.95 8.21
CA GLY A 85 -9.91 5.08 9.30
C GLY A 85 -11.43 4.99 9.48
N ASN A 86 -11.89 3.85 10.02
CA ASN A 86 -13.29 3.60 10.37
C ASN A 86 -14.26 3.74 9.18
N ARG A 87 -13.86 3.26 8.00
CA ARG A 87 -14.66 3.26 6.77
C ARG A 87 -14.97 1.84 6.31
N ALA A 88 -16.21 1.61 5.87
CA ALA A 88 -16.70 0.34 5.36
C ALA A 88 -16.60 0.28 3.83
N LEU A 89 -16.26 -0.90 3.30
CA LEU A 89 -16.34 -1.16 1.87
C LEU A 89 -17.78 -1.08 1.37
N GLY A 90 -18.70 -1.69 2.12
CA GLY A 90 -20.11 -1.78 1.72
C GLY A 90 -20.89 -0.47 1.82
N PHE A 91 -20.31 0.60 2.40
CA PHE A 91 -20.95 1.91 2.52
C PHE A 91 -20.03 3.06 2.07
N ASP A 92 -18.93 3.33 2.79
CA ASP A 92 -18.09 4.51 2.53
C ASP A 92 -17.31 4.39 1.21
N PHE A 93 -16.71 3.20 0.95
CA PHE A 93 -15.99 2.87 -0.28
C PHE A 93 -16.86 2.13 -1.29
N ARG A 94 -18.18 2.17 -1.14
CA ARG A 94 -19.10 1.43 -1.99
C ARG A 94 -18.87 1.75 -3.47
N PRO A 95 -18.48 0.75 -4.28
CA PRO A 95 -18.19 0.98 -5.69
C PRO A 95 -19.47 1.22 -6.50
N PRO A 96 -19.43 1.99 -7.58
CA PRO A 96 -20.59 2.30 -8.41
C PRO A 96 -21.35 1.06 -8.89
N SER A 97 -20.66 -0.01 -9.28
CA SER A 97 -21.26 -1.27 -9.74
C SER A 97 -22.07 -2.00 -8.67
N SER A 98 -21.86 -1.68 -7.38
CA SER A 98 -22.69 -2.22 -6.29
C SER A 98 -24.05 -1.54 -6.16
N GLY A 99 -24.27 -0.44 -6.90
CA GLY A 99 -25.44 0.43 -6.74
C GLY A 99 -25.47 1.12 -5.38
N ARG A 100 -26.31 2.11 -5.21
CA ARG A 100 -26.48 2.78 -3.91
C ARG A 100 -27.60 2.12 -3.12
N THR A 101 -27.42 2.03 -1.80
CA THR A 101 -28.46 1.55 -0.86
C THR A 101 -29.35 2.68 -0.37
N ASP A 102 -28.81 3.89 -0.29
CA ASP A 102 -29.49 5.12 0.09
C ASP A 102 -29.04 6.26 -0.86
N PRO A 103 -29.72 6.48 -1.98
CA PRO A 103 -29.34 7.48 -2.98
C PRO A 103 -29.28 8.92 -2.44
N ASP A 104 -30.05 9.23 -1.40
CA ASP A 104 -30.08 10.56 -0.79
C ASP A 104 -28.96 10.79 0.22
N ASN A 105 -28.28 9.73 0.64
CA ASN A 105 -27.19 9.81 1.60
C ASN A 105 -25.87 10.20 0.92
N LYS A 106 -25.49 11.45 1.05
CA LYS A 106 -24.26 12.00 0.44
C LYS A 106 -22.95 11.38 0.93
N PHE A 107 -22.98 10.63 2.03
CA PHE A 107 -21.78 9.97 2.58
C PHE A 107 -21.58 8.57 2.02
N GLU A 108 -22.62 7.93 1.46
CA GLU A 108 -22.46 6.65 0.78
C GLU A 108 -21.61 6.82 -0.48
N ALA A 109 -20.59 5.97 -0.64
CA ALA A 109 -19.59 6.01 -1.72
C ALA A 109 -18.69 7.26 -1.72
N LEU A 110 -18.70 8.09 -0.66
CA LEU A 110 -17.87 9.29 -0.61
C LEU A 110 -16.37 8.94 -0.63
N GLU A 111 -15.94 7.93 0.12
CA GLU A 111 -14.52 7.53 0.15
C GLU A 111 -14.06 6.92 -1.19
N TYR A 112 -14.94 6.19 -1.89
CA TYR A 112 -14.65 5.74 -3.26
C TYR A 112 -14.37 6.94 -4.17
N LYS A 113 -15.27 7.93 -4.16
CA LYS A 113 -15.10 9.15 -4.97
C LYS A 113 -13.81 9.89 -4.62
N LEU A 114 -13.53 10.09 -3.32
CA LEU A 114 -12.32 10.77 -2.85
C LEU A 114 -11.04 10.00 -3.23
N MET A 115 -11.09 8.67 -3.20
CA MET A 115 -9.99 7.83 -3.66
C MET A 115 -9.68 8.08 -5.15
N ILE A 116 -10.68 7.97 -6.01
CA ILE A 116 -10.50 8.16 -7.46
C ILE A 116 -10.07 9.59 -7.77
N ASP A 117 -10.75 10.60 -7.22
CA ASP A 117 -10.42 12.00 -7.43
C ASP A 117 -8.99 12.34 -6.94
N GLY A 118 -8.60 11.79 -5.77
CA GLY A 118 -7.27 12.00 -5.20
C GLY A 118 -6.15 11.42 -6.07
N VAL A 119 -6.34 10.20 -6.58
CA VAL A 119 -5.37 9.59 -7.52
C VAL A 119 -5.29 10.39 -8.81
N ARG A 120 -6.42 10.73 -9.44
CA ARG A 120 -6.45 11.52 -10.68
C ARG A 120 -5.78 12.88 -10.50
N LYS A 121 -6.05 13.57 -9.38
CA LYS A 121 -5.42 14.86 -9.06
C LYS A 121 -3.91 14.73 -8.87
N THR A 122 -3.46 13.67 -8.21
CA THR A 122 -2.02 13.40 -8.03
C THR A 122 -1.34 13.19 -9.39
N LEU A 123 -1.92 12.33 -10.23
CA LEU A 123 -1.38 12.04 -11.56
C LEU A 123 -1.39 13.26 -12.50
N ALA A 124 -2.43 14.08 -12.45
CA ALA A 124 -2.51 15.32 -13.23
C ALA A 124 -1.49 16.40 -12.79
N ASN A 125 -0.86 16.27 -11.64
CA ASN A 125 0.14 17.18 -11.11
C ASN A 125 1.46 16.46 -10.76
N ILE A 126 1.73 15.34 -11.40
CA ILE A 126 2.88 14.48 -11.10
C ILE A 126 4.22 15.24 -11.25
N ASP A 127 4.30 16.14 -12.20
CA ASP A 127 5.43 17.04 -12.47
C ASP A 127 5.75 17.99 -11.31
N LYS A 128 4.76 18.33 -10.51
CA LYS A 128 4.90 19.19 -9.32
C LYS A 128 5.08 18.39 -8.03
N ILE A 129 4.62 17.13 -8.02
CA ILE A 129 4.57 16.29 -6.83
C ILE A 129 5.83 15.44 -6.72
N VAL A 130 6.27 14.83 -7.83
CA VAL A 130 7.38 13.88 -7.84
C VAL A 130 8.66 14.58 -8.30
N PRO A 131 9.65 14.76 -7.40
CA PRO A 131 10.92 15.39 -7.76
C PRO A 131 11.63 14.61 -8.89
N GLY A 132 12.13 15.33 -9.88
CA GLY A 132 12.87 14.74 -10.99
C GLY A 132 12.00 14.05 -12.06
N TYR A 133 10.68 14.13 -11.98
CA TYR A 133 9.81 13.68 -13.08
C TYR A 133 10.11 14.48 -14.36
N ASN A 134 10.43 13.76 -15.42
CA ASN A 134 10.95 14.34 -16.68
C ASN A 134 9.91 14.41 -17.81
N GLY A 135 8.63 14.13 -17.51
CA GLY A 135 7.56 14.12 -18.51
C GLY A 135 7.48 12.85 -19.36
N ALA A 136 8.17 11.76 -19.00
CA ALA A 136 8.17 10.51 -19.75
C ALA A 136 6.83 9.72 -19.68
N GLY A 137 5.87 10.20 -18.91
CA GLY A 137 4.62 9.49 -18.65
C GLY A 137 4.69 8.61 -17.39
N TYR A 138 3.66 7.82 -17.18
CA TYR A 138 3.57 6.85 -16.06
C TYR A 138 2.67 5.70 -16.45
N ASP A 139 2.88 4.57 -15.80
CA ASP A 139 1.99 3.41 -15.85
C ASP A 139 1.27 3.24 -14.50
N VAL A 140 -0.03 2.93 -14.54
CA VAL A 140 -0.78 2.52 -13.35
C VAL A 140 -0.53 1.03 -13.14
N ALA A 141 0.50 0.70 -12.38
CA ALA A 141 1.06 -0.64 -12.27
C ALA A 141 0.22 -1.59 -11.40
N GLY A 142 -0.57 -1.09 -10.47
CA GLY A 142 -1.36 -1.96 -9.59
C GLY A 142 -2.22 -1.22 -8.57
N PHE A 143 -3.10 -1.98 -7.94
CA PHE A 143 -3.98 -1.55 -6.86
C PHE A 143 -3.80 -2.43 -5.63
N VAL A 144 -3.79 -1.84 -4.45
CA VAL A 144 -3.66 -2.56 -3.17
C VAL A 144 -4.84 -2.22 -2.28
N TRP A 145 -5.48 -3.26 -1.74
CA TRP A 145 -6.59 -3.13 -0.81
C TRP A 145 -6.25 -3.75 0.55
N PHE A 146 -6.31 -2.94 1.62
CA PHE A 146 -6.09 -3.38 3.00
C PHE A 146 -7.11 -2.71 3.93
N GLN A 147 -8.29 -3.31 4.04
CA GLN A 147 -9.44 -2.80 4.81
C GLN A 147 -10.34 -3.98 5.18
N GLY A 148 -11.27 -3.83 6.13
CA GLY A 148 -12.28 -4.85 6.44
C GLY A 148 -12.83 -4.74 7.86
N HIS A 149 -12.14 -4.04 8.76
CA HIS A 149 -12.57 -3.92 10.16
C HIS A 149 -13.98 -3.36 10.30
N LYS A 150 -14.30 -2.26 9.60
CA LYS A 150 -15.60 -1.58 9.76
C LYS A 150 -16.77 -2.41 9.28
N ASP A 151 -16.58 -3.20 8.23
CA ASP A 151 -17.64 -4.06 7.68
C ASP A 151 -18.04 -5.18 8.64
N SER A 152 -17.12 -5.62 9.50
CA SER A 152 -17.39 -6.69 10.47
C SER A 152 -18.42 -6.33 11.55
N PHE A 153 -18.90 -5.09 11.63
CA PHE A 153 -19.88 -4.65 12.62
C PHE A 153 -21.34 -4.71 12.14
N SER A 154 -21.59 -5.10 10.90
CA SER A 154 -22.93 -5.24 10.33
C SER A 154 -23.04 -6.52 9.54
N GLU A 155 -24.10 -7.31 9.79
CA GLU A 155 -24.34 -8.56 9.09
C GLU A 155 -24.48 -8.33 7.58
N ASP A 156 -25.21 -7.30 7.18
CA ASP A 156 -25.39 -6.96 5.75
C ASP A 156 -24.07 -6.60 5.07
N LEU A 157 -23.19 -5.89 5.78
CA LEU A 157 -21.86 -5.53 5.26
C LEU A 157 -20.96 -6.75 5.14
N ILE A 158 -21.00 -7.68 6.11
CA ILE A 158 -20.26 -8.94 6.06
C ILE A 158 -20.73 -9.77 4.85
N GLN A 159 -22.03 -9.97 4.71
CA GLN A 159 -22.59 -10.77 3.61
C GLN A 159 -22.28 -10.17 2.23
N GLY A 160 -22.28 -8.85 2.13
CA GLY A 160 -22.01 -8.14 0.88
C GLY A 160 -20.51 -7.97 0.54
N TYR A 161 -19.58 -8.32 1.46
CA TYR A 161 -18.18 -7.92 1.36
C TYR A 161 -17.49 -8.45 0.09
N GLU A 162 -17.57 -9.76 -0.18
CA GLU A 162 -16.94 -10.39 -1.35
C GLU A 162 -17.42 -9.73 -2.65
N LYS A 163 -18.75 -9.58 -2.83
CA LYS A 163 -19.33 -8.93 -4.00
C LYS A 163 -18.88 -7.48 -4.15
N ASN A 164 -18.87 -6.73 -3.07
CA ASN A 164 -18.44 -5.33 -3.10
C ASN A 164 -16.94 -5.22 -3.43
N LEU A 165 -16.10 -6.15 -2.97
CA LEU A 165 -14.67 -6.16 -3.28
C LEU A 165 -14.41 -6.49 -4.76
N VAL A 166 -15.13 -7.47 -5.33
CA VAL A 166 -15.12 -7.76 -6.76
C VAL A 166 -15.51 -6.52 -7.58
N ASN A 167 -16.60 -5.86 -7.20
CA ASN A 167 -17.05 -4.65 -7.87
C ASN A 167 -16.03 -3.51 -7.74
N LEU A 168 -15.41 -3.34 -6.56
CA LEU A 168 -14.36 -2.33 -6.34
C LEU A 168 -13.18 -2.53 -7.28
N ILE A 169 -12.67 -3.76 -7.39
CA ILE A 169 -11.55 -4.08 -8.27
C ILE A 169 -11.89 -3.75 -9.73
N ASN A 170 -13.08 -4.17 -10.18
CA ASN A 170 -13.52 -3.95 -11.55
C ASN A 170 -13.74 -2.46 -11.84
N ASP A 171 -14.35 -1.72 -10.90
CA ASP A 171 -14.59 -0.29 -11.07
C ASP A 171 -13.27 0.50 -11.07
N VAL A 172 -12.31 0.17 -10.20
CA VAL A 172 -10.97 0.80 -10.20
C VAL A 172 -10.23 0.51 -11.51
N ARG A 173 -10.28 -0.73 -12.02
CA ARG A 173 -9.71 -1.08 -13.33
C ARG A 173 -10.32 -0.25 -14.47
N LYS A 174 -11.63 -0.05 -14.43
CA LYS A 174 -12.36 0.76 -15.40
C LYS A 174 -12.00 2.25 -15.30
N GLU A 175 -11.91 2.79 -14.06
CA GLU A 175 -11.58 4.20 -13.81
C GLU A 175 -10.21 4.62 -14.34
N PHE A 176 -9.26 3.70 -14.32
CA PHE A 176 -7.89 3.94 -14.79
C PHE A 176 -7.59 3.28 -16.15
N GLU A 177 -8.59 2.70 -16.80
CA GLU A 177 -8.49 2.08 -18.12
C GLU A 177 -7.43 0.97 -18.22
N VAL A 178 -7.20 0.23 -17.13
CA VAL A 178 -6.27 -0.90 -17.05
C VAL A 178 -7.03 -2.18 -16.68
N PRO A 179 -7.66 -2.86 -17.67
CA PRO A 179 -8.57 -3.99 -17.41
C PRO A 179 -7.94 -5.17 -16.68
N GLN A 180 -6.64 -5.38 -16.83
CA GLN A 180 -5.88 -6.45 -16.20
C GLN A 180 -4.96 -5.94 -15.09
N MET A 181 -5.20 -4.74 -14.55
CA MET A 181 -4.38 -4.15 -13.48
C MET A 181 -4.19 -5.14 -12.33
N PRO A 182 -2.95 -5.46 -11.97
CA PRO A 182 -2.65 -6.29 -10.81
C PRO A 182 -3.29 -5.72 -9.54
N CYS A 183 -3.90 -6.60 -8.75
CA CYS A 183 -4.52 -6.20 -7.49
C CYS A 183 -4.09 -7.13 -6.36
N VAL A 184 -3.63 -6.58 -5.25
CA VAL A 184 -3.30 -7.33 -4.04
C VAL A 184 -4.26 -6.95 -2.92
N VAL A 185 -4.92 -7.94 -2.35
CA VAL A 185 -5.82 -7.82 -1.20
C VAL A 185 -5.12 -8.38 0.03
N ALA A 186 -4.82 -7.54 1.02
CA ALA A 186 -4.39 -8.02 2.32
C ALA A 186 -5.60 -8.24 3.23
N THR A 187 -5.67 -9.39 3.88
CA THR A 187 -6.81 -9.73 4.73
C THR A 187 -6.79 -8.95 6.05
N VAL A 188 -7.94 -8.84 6.72
CA VAL A 188 -7.94 -8.60 8.16
C VAL A 188 -7.26 -9.80 8.86
N GLY A 189 -6.50 -9.54 9.93
CA GLY A 189 -5.74 -10.58 10.64
C GLY A 189 -5.70 -10.36 12.16
N PHE A 190 -6.64 -9.57 12.69
CA PHE A 190 -6.71 -9.20 14.11
C PHE A 190 -6.98 -10.45 14.98
N GLY A 191 -6.10 -10.69 15.97
CA GLY A 191 -6.14 -11.87 16.79
C GLY A 191 -5.44 -13.11 16.19
N GLY A 192 -4.84 -12.99 15.00
CA GLY A 192 -4.13 -14.08 14.36
C GLY A 192 -5.02 -15.32 14.16
N ASN A 193 -4.59 -16.48 14.65
CA ASN A 193 -5.38 -17.71 14.58
C ASN A 193 -6.56 -17.75 15.58
N ASN A 194 -6.65 -16.80 16.51
CA ASN A 194 -7.71 -16.67 17.50
C ASN A 194 -8.73 -15.59 17.12
N MET A 195 -8.88 -15.31 15.84
CA MET A 195 -9.82 -14.31 15.32
C MET A 195 -11.26 -14.59 15.76
N SER A 196 -12.01 -13.51 16.00
CA SER A 196 -13.46 -13.64 16.19
C SER A 196 -14.15 -14.00 14.86
N GLU A 197 -15.27 -14.72 14.93
CA GLU A 197 -16.03 -15.22 13.79
C GLU A 197 -16.34 -14.14 12.73
N LYS A 198 -16.72 -12.94 13.16
CA LYS A 198 -17.00 -11.81 12.25
C LYS A 198 -15.80 -11.41 11.41
N PHE A 199 -14.58 -11.48 11.95
CA PHE A 199 -13.36 -11.21 11.20
C PHE A 199 -12.99 -12.38 10.29
N VAL A 200 -13.22 -13.63 10.73
CA VAL A 200 -13.02 -14.82 9.89
C VAL A 200 -13.87 -14.72 8.62
N ARG A 201 -15.13 -14.31 8.73
CA ARG A 201 -16.02 -14.15 7.56
C ARG A 201 -15.55 -13.07 6.59
N ILE A 202 -15.02 -11.95 7.08
CA ILE A 202 -14.40 -10.93 6.23
C ILE A 202 -13.12 -11.46 5.56
N LEU A 203 -12.27 -12.15 6.34
CA LEU A 203 -11.06 -12.79 5.82
C LEU A 203 -11.39 -13.81 4.74
N ASP A 204 -12.38 -14.66 4.94
CA ASP A 204 -12.81 -15.68 3.96
C ASP A 204 -13.26 -15.03 2.64
N ALA A 205 -14.00 -13.92 2.71
CA ALA A 205 -14.39 -13.15 1.54
C ALA A 205 -13.17 -12.53 0.83
N GLN A 206 -12.21 -12.00 1.59
CA GLN A 206 -10.97 -11.45 1.04
C GLN A 206 -10.10 -12.53 0.37
N MET A 207 -9.98 -13.70 1.01
CA MET A 207 -9.25 -14.84 0.45
C MET A 207 -9.95 -15.43 -0.78
N ALA A 208 -11.29 -15.39 -0.81
CA ALA A 208 -12.06 -15.88 -1.95
C ALA A 208 -11.73 -15.11 -3.23
N VAL A 209 -11.62 -13.78 -3.15
CA VAL A 209 -11.39 -12.92 -4.33
C VAL A 209 -10.04 -13.21 -5.00
N GLY A 210 -8.98 -13.53 -4.25
CA GLY A 210 -7.70 -13.95 -4.80
C GLY A 210 -7.60 -15.44 -5.19
N ASN A 211 -8.69 -16.19 -5.07
CA ASN A 211 -8.72 -17.62 -5.37
C ASN A 211 -9.21 -17.87 -6.81
N ALA A 212 -8.31 -18.30 -7.69
CA ALA A 212 -8.61 -18.55 -9.10
C ALA A 212 -9.66 -19.66 -9.37
N VAL A 213 -9.99 -20.49 -8.37
CA VAL A 213 -11.08 -21.46 -8.51
C VAL A 213 -12.44 -20.79 -8.26
N LYS A 214 -12.51 -19.84 -7.30
CA LYS A 214 -13.73 -19.09 -7.01
C LYS A 214 -13.95 -17.93 -8.00
N HIS A 215 -12.87 -17.27 -8.36
CA HIS A 215 -12.86 -16.14 -9.28
C HIS A 215 -11.87 -16.39 -10.44
N PRO A 216 -12.20 -17.27 -11.38
CA PRO A 216 -11.31 -17.59 -12.51
C PRO A 216 -11.00 -16.38 -13.39
N GLU A 217 -11.87 -15.39 -13.42
CA GLU A 217 -11.68 -14.10 -14.11
C GLU A 217 -10.51 -13.29 -13.56
N TYR A 218 -10.05 -13.60 -12.35
CA TYR A 218 -8.94 -12.93 -11.68
C TYR A 218 -7.64 -13.73 -11.67
N ALA A 219 -7.64 -14.90 -12.32
CA ALA A 219 -6.44 -15.74 -12.39
C ALA A 219 -5.23 -14.97 -12.93
N GLY A 220 -4.14 -14.94 -12.15
CA GLY A 220 -2.91 -14.23 -12.51
C GLY A 220 -2.95 -12.70 -12.39
N THR A 221 -4.09 -12.10 -11.98
CA THR A 221 -4.22 -10.63 -11.85
C THR A 221 -4.66 -10.17 -10.48
N VAL A 222 -5.19 -11.05 -9.62
CA VAL A 222 -5.53 -10.74 -8.25
C VAL A 222 -4.91 -11.78 -7.31
N ALA A 223 -4.30 -11.32 -6.23
CA ALA A 223 -3.76 -12.15 -5.16
C ALA A 223 -4.27 -11.70 -3.81
N SER A 224 -4.54 -12.66 -2.91
CA SER A 224 -4.87 -12.37 -1.51
C SER A 224 -3.73 -12.80 -0.58
N VAL A 225 -3.40 -11.95 0.37
CA VAL A 225 -2.36 -12.17 1.39
C VAL A 225 -3.01 -12.41 2.73
N ASP A 226 -2.87 -13.62 3.27
CA ASP A 226 -3.29 -13.93 4.65
C ASP A 226 -2.34 -13.28 5.66
N THR A 227 -2.85 -12.31 6.40
CA THR A 227 -2.05 -11.52 7.35
C THR A 227 -2.05 -12.09 8.77
N ARG A 228 -2.81 -13.14 9.07
CA ARG A 228 -2.92 -13.74 10.43
C ARG A 228 -1.57 -14.13 11.00
N LYS A 229 -0.68 -14.67 10.20
CA LYS A 229 0.66 -15.11 10.62
C LYS A 229 1.57 -13.96 11.08
N PHE A 230 1.20 -12.72 10.77
CA PHE A 230 1.95 -11.53 11.15
C PHE A 230 1.45 -10.87 12.43
N TRP A 231 0.36 -11.41 13.04
CA TRP A 231 -0.12 -10.96 14.33
C TRP A 231 0.97 -11.05 15.40
N ARG A 232 1.04 -10.05 16.27
CA ARG A 232 1.90 -10.03 17.46
C ARG A 232 1.01 -9.75 18.66
N GLU A 233 1.25 -10.50 19.75
CA GLU A 233 0.49 -10.35 20.96
C GLU A 233 0.80 -9.03 21.70
N VAL A 234 -0.01 -8.71 22.69
CA VAL A 234 0.06 -7.43 23.41
C VAL A 234 1.39 -7.25 24.13
N ASP A 235 1.98 -8.31 24.66
CA ASP A 235 3.29 -8.30 25.34
C ASP A 235 4.46 -8.01 24.40
N GLN A 236 4.27 -8.20 23.09
CA GLN A 236 5.23 -7.91 22.03
C GLN A 236 4.95 -6.58 21.32
N SER A 237 3.98 -5.82 21.78
CA SER A 237 3.41 -4.71 21.03
C SER A 237 3.31 -3.43 21.84
N PRO A 238 3.32 -2.24 21.22
CA PRO A 238 3.25 -0.95 21.92
C PRO A 238 1.89 -0.68 22.56
N ARG A 239 0.84 -1.33 22.10
CA ARG A 239 -0.54 -1.08 22.53
C ARG A 239 -1.33 -2.37 22.64
N ASN A 240 -2.37 -2.34 23.47
CA ASN A 240 -3.48 -3.29 23.45
C ASN A 240 -4.60 -2.69 22.61
N GLN A 241 -4.59 -2.96 21.29
CA GLN A 241 -5.51 -2.33 20.34
C GLN A 241 -5.71 -3.21 19.11
N ASP A 242 -6.53 -4.24 19.23
CA ASP A 242 -6.77 -5.29 18.23
C ASP A 242 -6.83 -4.76 16.78
N TYR A 243 -7.71 -3.81 16.51
CA TYR A 243 -8.03 -3.33 15.16
C TYR A 243 -6.93 -2.52 14.46
N HIS A 244 -5.80 -2.31 15.12
CA HIS A 244 -4.57 -1.74 14.56
C HIS A 244 -3.38 -2.65 14.83
N TYR A 245 -3.59 -3.97 14.88
CA TYR A 245 -2.53 -4.96 15.13
C TYR A 245 -1.67 -4.59 16.35
N ASN A 246 -2.31 -4.14 17.42
CA ASN A 246 -1.63 -3.65 18.64
C ASN A 246 -0.59 -2.54 18.36
N ARG A 247 -0.67 -1.88 17.18
CA ARG A 247 0.31 -0.92 16.65
C ARG A 247 1.72 -1.48 16.49
N ASN A 248 1.82 -2.78 16.30
CA ASN A 248 3.08 -3.49 16.14
C ASN A 248 3.71 -3.18 14.78
N ALA A 249 4.89 -2.58 14.77
CA ALA A 249 5.56 -2.15 13.54
C ALA A 249 6.08 -3.34 12.72
N GLU A 250 6.55 -4.43 13.37
CA GLU A 250 6.96 -5.64 12.67
C GLU A 250 5.81 -6.24 11.88
N THR A 251 4.60 -6.26 12.45
CA THR A 251 3.39 -6.69 11.75
C THR A 251 3.16 -5.87 10.47
N TYR A 252 3.20 -4.55 10.54
CA TYR A 252 3.00 -3.70 9.35
C TYR A 252 4.10 -3.87 8.31
N MET A 253 5.35 -4.03 8.74
CA MET A 253 6.46 -4.29 7.82
C MET A 253 6.30 -5.63 7.10
N LEU A 254 5.94 -6.70 7.81
CA LEU A 254 5.72 -8.03 7.24
C LEU A 254 4.50 -8.08 6.31
N ILE A 255 3.42 -7.37 6.64
CA ILE A 255 2.25 -7.22 5.75
C ILE A 255 2.67 -6.50 4.46
N GLY A 256 3.40 -5.39 4.58
CA GLY A 256 3.90 -4.63 3.44
C GLY A 256 4.82 -5.45 2.53
N ASP A 257 5.77 -6.17 3.12
CA ASP A 257 6.65 -7.10 2.41
C ASP A 257 5.85 -8.17 1.63
N ALA A 258 4.91 -8.83 2.30
CA ALA A 258 4.11 -9.89 1.67
C ALA A 258 3.23 -9.36 0.54
N MET A 259 2.61 -8.18 0.71
CA MET A 259 1.85 -7.53 -0.36
C MET A 259 2.73 -7.13 -1.53
N GLY A 260 3.92 -6.58 -1.24
CA GLY A 260 4.90 -6.19 -2.27
C GLY A 260 5.36 -7.39 -3.09
N ARG A 261 5.71 -8.50 -2.45
CA ARG A 261 6.09 -9.73 -3.15
C ARG A 261 4.96 -10.29 -4.01
N SER A 262 3.74 -10.31 -3.47
CA SER A 262 2.58 -10.73 -4.26
C SER A 262 2.33 -9.82 -5.46
N MET A 263 2.55 -8.50 -5.32
CA MET A 263 2.45 -7.58 -6.45
C MET A 263 3.53 -7.86 -7.50
N VAL A 264 4.78 -8.09 -7.08
CA VAL A 264 5.88 -8.46 -7.99
C VAL A 264 5.59 -9.75 -8.75
N GLU A 265 5.01 -10.77 -8.08
CA GLU A 265 4.60 -12.01 -8.72
C GLU A 265 3.52 -11.76 -9.78
N LEU A 266 2.51 -10.94 -9.49
CA LEU A 266 1.46 -10.57 -10.46
C LEU A 266 2.01 -9.76 -11.63
N LEU A 267 3.10 -9.01 -11.42
CA LEU A 267 3.85 -8.31 -12.48
C LEU A 267 4.81 -9.22 -13.27
N GLY A 268 4.81 -10.52 -12.99
CA GLY A 268 5.63 -11.52 -13.69
C GLY A 268 7.07 -11.63 -13.17
N GLY A 269 7.39 -10.99 -12.05
CA GLY A 269 8.70 -11.00 -11.43
C GLY A 269 8.82 -11.98 -10.26
N LYS A 270 9.94 -11.85 -9.53
CA LYS A 270 10.21 -12.50 -8.24
C LYS A 270 10.84 -11.50 -7.30
N ALA A 271 10.46 -11.53 -6.06
CA ALA A 271 11.06 -10.72 -5.00
C ALA A 271 11.37 -11.60 -3.79
N ASP A 272 12.58 -11.45 -3.25
CA ASP A 272 12.96 -12.06 -2.00
C ASP A 272 12.32 -11.30 -0.82
N PRO A 273 12.05 -11.99 0.31
CA PRO A 273 11.59 -11.33 1.52
C PRO A 273 12.56 -10.23 1.98
N LEU A 274 12.04 -9.08 2.41
CA LEU A 274 12.84 -7.96 2.91
C LEU A 274 13.64 -8.28 4.18
N SER A 275 13.34 -9.37 4.87
CA SER A 275 14.12 -9.87 6.01
C SER A 275 15.50 -10.39 5.62
N VAL A 276 15.74 -10.65 4.33
CA VAL A 276 17.06 -10.95 3.79
C VAL A 276 17.72 -9.61 3.45
N PRO A 277 18.96 -9.33 3.92
CA PRO A 277 19.66 -8.12 3.53
C PRO A 277 19.85 -8.09 2.02
N VAL A 278 19.03 -7.32 1.33
CA VAL A 278 19.30 -6.98 -0.07
C VAL A 278 20.44 -5.97 -0.01
N MET A 279 21.64 -6.38 -0.35
CA MET A 279 22.74 -5.45 -0.55
C MET A 279 22.34 -4.50 -1.67
N SER A 280 21.82 -3.32 -1.30
CA SER A 280 21.36 -2.32 -2.25
C SER A 280 22.57 -1.71 -2.97
N ALA A 281 22.91 -2.28 -4.12
CA ALA A 281 23.75 -1.60 -5.10
C ALA A 281 23.05 -0.37 -5.72
N ARG A 282 21.79 -0.10 -5.37
CA ARG A 282 20.94 0.92 -6.01
C ARG A 282 20.70 2.21 -5.22
N ALA A 283 21.16 2.32 -3.98
CA ALA A 283 20.94 3.51 -3.15
C ALA A 283 21.66 4.79 -3.63
N THR A 284 22.39 4.74 -4.74
CA THR A 284 23.17 5.87 -5.26
C THR A 284 23.05 6.05 -6.77
N LYS A 285 21.85 6.16 -7.32
CA LYS A 285 21.72 6.91 -8.57
C LYS A 285 21.57 8.39 -8.19
N GLN A 286 22.69 9.09 -8.08
CA GLN A 286 22.70 10.54 -8.16
C GLN A 286 22.11 10.96 -9.53
N PRO A 287 21.43 12.11 -9.62
CA PRO A 287 21.07 12.68 -10.92
C PRO A 287 22.32 12.69 -11.79
N VAL A 288 22.22 12.18 -13.00
CA VAL A 288 23.29 12.35 -13.99
C VAL A 288 23.40 13.84 -14.23
N GLU A 289 24.41 14.48 -13.67
CA GLU A 289 24.84 15.80 -14.11
C GLU A 289 25.20 15.64 -15.59
N ASN A 290 24.41 16.26 -16.46
CA ASN A 290 24.75 16.35 -17.87
C ASN A 290 26.17 16.94 -17.98
N SER A 291 27.08 16.17 -18.54
CA SER A 291 28.46 16.59 -18.72
C SER A 291 28.47 17.90 -19.51
N GLU A 292 29.43 18.77 -19.17
CA GLU A 292 29.61 20.07 -19.87
C GLU A 292 29.74 19.94 -21.39
N ASP A 293 30.07 18.75 -21.89
CA ASP A 293 30.19 18.44 -23.31
C ASP A 293 28.85 18.49 -24.09
N GLU A 294 27.70 18.18 -23.46
CA GLU A 294 26.38 18.31 -24.10
C GLU A 294 25.87 19.74 -24.16
N LYS A 295 26.30 20.61 -23.24
CA LYS A 295 25.97 22.05 -23.28
C LYS A 295 26.71 22.78 -24.39
N ILE A 296 27.90 22.30 -24.78
CA ILE A 296 28.70 22.87 -25.86
C ILE A 296 28.15 22.47 -27.25
N ALA A 297 27.51 21.30 -27.34
CA ALA A 297 26.89 20.83 -28.59
C ALA A 297 25.61 21.62 -28.97
N GLN A 298 24.82 22.05 -27.98
CA GLN A 298 23.61 22.86 -28.22
C GLN A 298 23.88 24.33 -28.56
N GLN A 299 25.04 24.88 -28.19
CA GLN A 299 25.41 26.26 -28.52
C GLN A 299 26.02 26.43 -29.93
N LYS A 300 26.31 25.33 -30.63
CA LYS A 300 26.87 25.39 -32.02
C LYS A 300 25.84 25.15 -33.12
N SER A 301 24.54 25.04 -32.79
CA SER A 301 23.45 24.84 -33.77
C SER A 301 22.40 25.96 -33.77
N LEU A 302 22.79 27.19 -33.40
CA LEU A 302 22.03 28.40 -33.58
C LEU A 302 22.78 29.35 -34.56
#